data_ed6cfb8f1663210007e76fcc9b0d57f0
#
_entry.id   ed6cfb8f1663210007e76fcc9b0d57f0
#
_cell.length_a   1.000
_cell.length_b   1.000
_cell.length_c   1.000
_cell.angle_alpha   90.00
_cell.angle_beta   90.00
_cell.angle_gamma   90.00
#
_symmetry.space_group_name_H-M   'P 1'
#
loop_
_entity.id
_entity.type
_entity.pdbx_description
1 polymer ?
#
loop_
_entity_poly.entity_id
_entity_poly.type
_entity_poly.pdbx_seq_one_letter_code
_entity_poly.pdbx_strand_id
1 'polypeptide(L)'
;MSKYGKRIRRFGRLRASLALGMLFGAGITSTADAQQDMSKVEITTTDLGSGIYMLKGAGGNIGVSVGDDGIFMVDDQFAPLTEKIQKAIHKVSDKDIRFVLNTHWHFHHSGGNENLGKAGAVIVAHDTVRELMSKDQFLKAFNKEIPAASYVALPSITVSDSSTFHLNGQTMRIQHVNPAHTNGDSYVHFKEANIIHTGDLYFSGMYPFIDARHGGSIDGVIKAVDEIVALANDTTKIIPGHGPMSNRVELMGYREMLTAARDNVKKLVDAGKSEADVLAAQPLADLNATWGNGFMKPEFFTKIIYANMKI
;
A
#
# COMPACT_ATOMS: atom_id res chain seq x y z
N MET A 1 17.38 -79.69 -43.17
CA MET A 1 18.21 -79.48 -44.37
C MET A 1 18.71 -78.08 -44.31
N SER A 2 19.98 -77.94 -43.89
CA SER A 2 21.18 -77.59 -44.66
C SER A 2 21.13 -76.12 -45.17
N LYS A 3 22.09 -75.28 -45.03
CA LYS A 3 23.53 -75.30 -44.74
C LYS A 3 24.02 -73.85 -44.47
N TYR A 4 24.88 -73.66 -43.58
CA TYR A 4 26.21 -72.99 -43.58
C TYR A 4 26.42 -71.69 -44.37
N GLY A 5 27.09 -70.77 -43.73
CA GLY A 5 27.98 -69.80 -44.32
C GLY A 5 28.49 -68.72 -43.38
N LYS A 6 29.55 -69.00 -42.61
CA LYS A 6 30.39 -68.01 -41.93
C LYS A 6 31.12 -67.12 -42.94
N ARG A 7 31.30 -65.87 -42.66
CA ARG A 7 32.59 -65.18 -42.91
C ARG A 7 32.77 -63.94 -42.06
N ILE A 8 33.94 -63.85 -41.52
CA ILE A 8 34.56 -62.88 -40.57
C ILE A 8 35.23 -61.74 -41.37
N ARG A 9 35.43 -60.60 -40.69
CA ARG A 9 36.39 -59.48 -40.84
C ARG A 9 35.76 -58.19 -41.34
N ARG A 10 36.05 -56.99 -40.86
CA ARG A 10 37.27 -56.50 -40.24
C ARG A 10 36.95 -55.20 -39.48
N PHE A 11 37.74 -54.89 -38.47
CA PHE A 11 37.85 -53.66 -37.70
C PHE A 11 37.85 -52.39 -38.53
N GLY A 12 37.05 -51.40 -38.13
CA GLY A 12 37.20 -49.99 -38.50
C GLY A 12 36.90 -49.15 -37.27
N ARG A 13 37.98 -48.65 -36.62
CA ARG A 13 37.88 -47.68 -35.54
C ARG A 13 37.34 -46.37 -36.13
N LEU A 14 36.18 -45.93 -35.70
CA LEU A 14 35.75 -44.53 -35.89
C LEU A 14 35.64 -43.86 -34.54
N ARG A 15 36.36 -42.77 -34.42
CA ARG A 15 36.46 -41.92 -33.22
C ARG A 15 35.07 -41.35 -32.92
N ALA A 16 34.57 -41.60 -31.73
CA ALA A 16 33.42 -40.91 -31.18
C ALA A 16 33.87 -39.52 -30.68
N SER A 17 33.44 -38.48 -31.38
CA SER A 17 33.52 -37.10 -30.88
C SER A 17 32.40 -36.93 -29.89
N LEU A 18 32.76 -36.79 -28.59
CA LEU A 18 31.84 -36.32 -27.54
C LEU A 18 31.48 -34.84 -27.82
N ALA A 19 30.28 -34.60 -28.31
CA ALA A 19 29.68 -33.26 -28.24
C ALA A 19 29.12 -33.11 -26.84
N LEU A 20 29.81 -32.31 -26.02
CA LEU A 20 29.37 -31.90 -24.67
C LEU A 20 28.26 -30.86 -24.87
N GLY A 21 27.01 -31.32 -24.85
CA GLY A 21 25.86 -30.44 -24.81
C GLY A 21 25.81 -29.73 -23.45
N MET A 22 26.21 -28.46 -23.41
CA MET A 22 25.91 -27.58 -22.28
C MET A 22 24.40 -27.33 -22.24
N LEU A 23 23.72 -28.02 -21.32
CA LEU A 23 22.41 -27.64 -20.85
C LEU A 23 22.59 -26.36 -20.04
N PHE A 24 22.29 -25.21 -20.66
CA PHE A 24 22.00 -23.99 -19.93
C PHE A 24 20.70 -24.22 -19.17
N GLY A 25 20.82 -24.71 -17.95
CA GLY A 25 19.77 -24.62 -16.95
C GLY A 25 19.60 -23.14 -16.61
N ALA A 26 18.60 -22.49 -17.24
CA ALA A 26 18.13 -21.20 -16.74
C ALA A 26 17.59 -21.43 -15.34
N GLY A 27 18.45 -21.26 -14.35
CA GLY A 27 18.05 -21.14 -12.96
C GLY A 27 17.14 -19.93 -12.86
N ILE A 28 15.84 -20.18 -12.72
CA ILE A 28 14.90 -19.19 -12.21
C ILE A 28 15.35 -18.95 -10.76
N THR A 29 16.21 -17.96 -10.55
CA THR A 29 16.42 -17.40 -9.24
C THR A 29 15.10 -16.72 -8.88
N SER A 30 14.25 -17.44 -8.15
CA SER A 30 13.20 -16.81 -7.35
C SER A 30 13.94 -15.82 -6.45
N THR A 31 13.85 -14.54 -6.75
CA THR A 31 14.12 -13.51 -5.77
C THR A 31 13.09 -13.72 -4.67
N ALA A 32 13.47 -14.52 -3.66
CA ALA A 32 12.77 -14.49 -2.39
C ALA A 32 12.75 -13.02 -2.00
N ASP A 33 11.57 -12.41 -1.89
CA ASP A 33 11.40 -11.12 -1.27
C ASP A 33 12.12 -11.19 0.06
N ALA A 34 13.24 -10.48 0.18
CA ALA A 34 13.97 -10.39 1.42
C ALA A 34 13.01 -9.70 2.39
N GLN A 35 12.34 -10.50 3.23
CA GLN A 35 11.44 -10.00 4.25
C GLN A 35 12.20 -8.97 5.06
N GLN A 36 11.76 -7.71 4.99
CA GLN A 36 12.44 -6.60 5.67
C GLN A 36 12.64 -6.96 7.13
N ASP A 37 13.88 -6.90 7.60
CA ASP A 37 14.24 -7.18 9.00
C ASP A 37 13.68 -6.06 9.90
N MET A 38 12.50 -6.31 10.48
CA MET A 38 11.79 -5.36 11.33
C MET A 38 12.61 -4.97 12.58
N SER A 39 13.60 -5.77 12.97
CA SER A 39 14.47 -5.43 14.10
C SER A 39 15.35 -4.21 13.83
N LYS A 40 15.67 -3.95 12.57
CA LYS A 40 16.50 -2.82 12.11
C LYS A 40 15.69 -1.57 11.77
N VAL A 41 14.37 -1.66 11.73
CA VAL A 41 13.52 -0.51 11.43
C VAL A 41 13.58 0.48 12.59
N GLU A 42 13.86 1.73 12.28
CA GLU A 42 13.77 2.85 13.21
C GLU A 42 12.47 3.61 13.00
N ILE A 43 11.84 4.06 14.09
CA ILE A 43 10.66 4.93 14.04
C ILE A 43 11.14 6.36 14.21
N THR A 44 10.92 7.16 13.18
CA THR A 44 11.17 8.61 13.23
C THR A 44 9.87 9.34 13.54
N THR A 45 9.96 10.40 14.37
CA THR A 45 8.82 11.23 14.79
C THR A 45 9.05 12.66 14.32
N THR A 46 8.05 13.22 13.63
CA THR A 46 8.03 14.61 13.17
C THR A 46 6.92 15.35 13.90
N ASP A 47 7.24 16.42 14.61
CA ASP A 47 6.26 17.32 15.24
C ASP A 47 5.64 18.22 14.16
N LEU A 48 4.30 18.19 14.06
CA LEU A 48 3.54 18.99 13.11
C LEU A 48 2.89 20.22 13.77
N GLY A 49 3.03 20.35 15.09
CA GLY A 49 2.39 21.38 15.91
C GLY A 49 1.00 20.95 16.40
N SER A 50 0.45 21.73 17.32
CA SER A 50 -0.90 21.53 17.90
C SER A 50 -1.12 20.13 18.49
N GLY A 51 -0.07 19.49 19.01
CA GLY A 51 -0.13 18.13 19.56
C GLY A 51 -0.28 17.03 18.52
N ILE A 52 -0.04 17.33 17.25
CA ILE A 52 -0.10 16.34 16.17
C ILE A 52 1.31 15.97 15.71
N TYR A 53 1.55 14.67 15.56
CA TYR A 53 2.83 14.10 15.14
C TYR A 53 2.62 13.14 13.98
N MET A 54 3.64 13.05 13.11
CA MET A 54 3.74 12.00 12.10
C MET A 54 4.87 11.05 12.49
N LEU A 55 4.59 9.74 12.53
CA LEU A 55 5.59 8.70 12.72
C LEU A 55 5.80 7.94 11.41
N LYS A 56 7.06 7.68 11.10
CA LYS A 56 7.47 6.90 9.92
C LYS A 56 8.33 5.72 10.35
N GLY A 57 8.03 4.56 9.79
CA GLY A 57 8.76 3.29 9.96
C GLY A 57 8.84 2.52 8.64
N ALA A 58 8.46 1.24 8.64
CA ALA A 58 8.47 0.38 7.46
C ALA A 58 7.14 0.32 6.70
N GLY A 59 6.02 0.50 7.41
CA GLY A 59 4.67 0.49 6.83
C GLY A 59 4.21 1.87 6.41
N GLY A 60 2.89 2.07 6.41
CA GLY A 60 2.28 3.37 6.18
C GLY A 60 2.68 4.39 7.25
N ASN A 61 2.59 5.67 6.92
CA ASN A 61 2.78 6.72 7.89
C ASN A 61 1.68 6.69 8.95
N ILE A 62 2.05 7.00 10.19
CA ILE A 62 1.13 7.05 11.33
C ILE A 62 0.89 8.51 11.69
N GLY A 63 -0.37 8.89 11.91
CA GLY A 63 -0.74 10.15 12.54
C GLY A 63 -1.00 9.94 14.04
N VAL A 64 -0.54 10.85 14.90
CA VAL A 64 -0.77 10.78 16.35
C VAL A 64 -1.22 12.13 16.86
N SER A 65 -2.37 12.16 17.55
CA SER A 65 -2.82 13.31 18.35
C SER A 65 -2.60 13.02 19.82
N VAL A 66 -1.89 13.90 20.51
CA VAL A 66 -1.62 13.79 21.95
C VAL A 66 -2.20 14.97 22.71
N GLY A 67 -2.68 14.72 23.92
CA GLY A 67 -3.22 15.71 24.83
C GLY A 67 -3.79 15.08 26.10
N ASP A 68 -4.56 15.85 26.85
CA ASP A 68 -5.11 15.41 28.16
C ASP A 68 -6.13 14.28 28.03
N ASP A 69 -6.81 14.18 26.89
CA ASP A 69 -7.81 13.12 26.63
C ASP A 69 -7.15 11.76 26.27
N GLY A 70 -5.82 11.67 26.27
CA GLY A 70 -5.09 10.48 25.83
C GLY A 70 -4.63 10.58 24.38
N ILE A 71 -4.22 9.46 23.80
CA ILE A 71 -3.68 9.42 22.45
C ILE A 71 -4.72 8.88 21.47
N PHE A 72 -4.93 9.62 20.37
CA PHE A 72 -5.64 9.15 19.18
C PHE A 72 -4.61 8.90 18.08
N MET A 73 -4.61 7.69 17.53
CA MET A 73 -3.66 7.22 16.53
C MET A 73 -4.36 6.92 15.21
N VAL A 74 -3.77 7.27 14.09
CA VAL A 74 -4.22 6.95 12.74
C VAL A 74 -3.21 6.00 12.12
N ASP A 75 -3.63 4.76 11.85
CA ASP A 75 -2.83 3.60 11.43
C ASP A 75 -1.78 3.16 12.47
N ASP A 76 -1.24 1.94 12.32
CA ASP A 76 -0.36 1.34 13.33
C ASP A 76 0.75 0.43 12.76
N GLN A 77 0.89 0.41 11.44
CA GLN A 77 1.92 -0.35 10.70
C GLN A 77 1.87 -1.87 10.97
N PHE A 78 3.03 -2.48 11.12
CA PHE A 78 3.22 -3.92 11.33
C PHE A 78 3.28 -4.29 12.81
N ALA A 79 2.68 -5.43 13.17
CA ALA A 79 2.72 -5.96 14.54
C ALA A 79 4.14 -5.98 15.19
N PRO A 80 5.22 -6.40 14.51
CA PRO A 80 6.56 -6.41 15.11
C PRO A 80 7.11 -5.00 15.44
N LEU A 81 6.50 -3.94 14.93
CA LEU A 81 6.91 -2.56 15.19
C LEU A 81 6.16 -1.92 16.35
N THR A 82 5.10 -2.53 16.87
CA THR A 82 4.22 -1.93 17.90
C THR A 82 5.00 -1.38 19.10
N GLU A 83 5.94 -2.17 19.66
CA GLU A 83 6.75 -1.69 20.80
C GLU A 83 7.63 -0.48 20.44
N LYS A 84 8.20 -0.46 19.23
CA LYS A 84 9.02 0.67 18.78
C LYS A 84 8.18 1.91 18.56
N ILE A 85 6.97 1.75 18.01
CA ILE A 85 5.99 2.82 17.81
C ILE A 85 5.57 3.39 19.16
N GLN A 86 5.18 2.53 20.12
CA GLN A 86 4.84 2.96 21.47
C GLN A 86 6.00 3.69 22.15
N LYS A 87 7.24 3.20 22.05
CA LYS A 87 8.43 3.89 22.57
C LYS A 87 8.66 5.26 21.93
N ALA A 88 8.34 5.40 20.62
CA ALA A 88 8.44 6.70 19.95
C ALA A 88 7.35 7.66 20.44
N ILE A 89 6.13 7.18 20.64
CA ILE A 89 5.01 7.96 21.19
C ILE A 89 5.29 8.37 22.64
N HIS A 90 5.84 7.48 23.47
CA HIS A 90 6.18 7.79 24.87
C HIS A 90 7.27 8.88 25.05
N LYS A 91 7.98 9.25 23.98
CA LYS A 91 8.88 10.41 24.03
C LYS A 91 8.15 11.76 23.99
N VAL A 92 6.89 11.76 23.55
CA VAL A 92 6.07 12.97 23.36
C VAL A 92 4.83 12.99 24.25
N SER A 93 4.41 11.85 24.82
CA SER A 93 3.28 11.74 25.75
C SER A 93 3.40 10.50 26.64
N ASP A 94 3.03 10.60 27.90
CA ASP A 94 2.92 9.49 28.86
C ASP A 94 1.52 8.88 28.94
N LYS A 95 0.58 9.38 28.13
CA LYS A 95 -0.80 8.93 28.10
C LYS A 95 -0.96 7.60 27.34
N ASP A 96 -2.06 6.91 27.64
CA ASP A 96 -2.45 5.69 26.94
C ASP A 96 -2.96 5.96 25.52
N ILE A 97 -2.71 5.03 24.61
CA ILE A 97 -3.35 5.02 23.28
C ILE A 97 -4.80 4.56 23.48
N ARG A 98 -5.74 5.49 23.40
CA ARG A 98 -7.17 5.21 23.62
C ARG A 98 -7.89 4.74 22.35
N PHE A 99 -7.51 5.33 21.22
CA PHE A 99 -8.14 5.04 19.92
C PHE A 99 -7.08 4.80 18.85
N VAL A 100 -7.35 3.82 18.00
CA VAL A 100 -6.63 3.58 16.76
C VAL A 100 -7.64 3.60 15.62
N LEU A 101 -7.52 4.53 14.71
CA LEU A 101 -8.28 4.54 13.47
C LEU A 101 -7.44 3.90 12.37
N ASN A 102 -7.95 2.86 11.73
CA ASN A 102 -7.34 2.38 10.49
C ASN A 102 -7.97 3.09 9.29
N THR A 103 -7.11 3.68 8.44
CA THR A 103 -7.54 4.34 7.21
C THR A 103 -8.13 3.34 6.22
N HIS A 104 -7.58 2.12 6.18
CA HIS A 104 -8.04 0.99 5.37
C HIS A 104 -7.51 -0.35 5.96
N TRP A 105 -7.81 -1.47 5.31
CA TRP A 105 -7.60 -2.82 5.86
C TRP A 105 -6.18 -3.39 5.68
N HIS A 106 -5.32 -2.82 4.85
CA HIS A 106 -4.02 -3.40 4.54
C HIS A 106 -3.14 -3.57 5.77
N PHE A 107 -2.51 -4.73 5.87
CA PHE A 107 -1.77 -5.21 7.03
C PHE A 107 -0.57 -4.34 7.44
N HIS A 108 -0.07 -3.48 6.56
CA HIS A 108 1.00 -2.53 6.87
C HIS A 108 0.47 -1.16 7.37
N HIS A 109 -0.84 -1.07 7.60
CA HIS A 109 -1.55 0.03 8.25
C HIS A 109 -2.29 -0.43 9.51
N SER A 110 -2.70 -1.72 9.57
CA SER A 110 -3.55 -2.27 10.62
C SER A 110 -2.93 -3.45 11.38
N GLY A 111 -1.65 -3.76 11.11
CA GLY A 111 -0.99 -4.93 11.68
C GLY A 111 -0.72 -4.84 13.19
N GLY A 112 -0.66 -3.65 13.76
CA GLY A 112 -0.49 -3.41 15.19
C GLY A 112 -1.78 -3.56 16.01
N ASN A 113 -2.96 -3.62 15.36
CA ASN A 113 -4.28 -3.65 16.00
C ASN A 113 -4.38 -4.65 17.14
N GLU A 114 -3.88 -5.89 16.95
CA GLU A 114 -4.00 -6.92 17.98
C GLU A 114 -3.23 -6.55 19.26
N ASN A 115 -2.02 -6.02 19.11
CA ASN A 115 -1.20 -5.61 20.25
C ASN A 115 -1.83 -4.41 20.97
N LEU A 116 -2.30 -3.42 20.21
CA LEU A 116 -2.91 -2.21 20.75
C LEU A 116 -4.30 -2.49 21.36
N GLY A 117 -5.10 -3.35 20.73
CA GLY A 117 -6.38 -3.80 21.29
C GLY A 117 -6.22 -4.59 22.59
N LYS A 118 -5.20 -5.46 22.69
CA LYS A 118 -4.86 -6.14 23.95
C LYS A 118 -4.39 -5.16 25.04
N ALA A 119 -3.80 -4.04 24.65
CA ALA A 119 -3.41 -2.95 25.56
C ALA A 119 -4.58 -2.03 25.95
N GLY A 120 -5.79 -2.27 25.42
CA GLY A 120 -7.00 -1.54 25.77
C GLY A 120 -7.41 -0.44 24.79
N ALA A 121 -6.71 -0.28 23.66
CA ALA A 121 -7.10 0.68 22.65
C ALA A 121 -8.41 0.24 21.93
N VAL A 122 -9.26 1.21 21.63
CA VAL A 122 -10.47 1.01 20.83
C VAL A 122 -10.12 1.16 19.36
N ILE A 123 -10.29 0.07 18.58
CA ILE A 123 -10.02 0.10 17.14
C ILE A 123 -11.27 0.62 16.42
N VAL A 124 -11.05 1.59 15.53
CA VAL A 124 -12.08 2.27 14.73
C VAL A 124 -11.72 2.15 13.25
N ALA A 125 -12.69 1.89 12.39
CA ALA A 125 -12.49 1.91 10.94
C ALA A 125 -13.82 1.99 10.18
N HIS A 126 -13.78 2.06 8.85
CA HIS A 126 -14.98 1.89 8.02
C HIS A 126 -15.54 0.46 8.13
N ASP A 127 -16.86 0.30 7.94
CA ASP A 127 -17.56 -0.99 8.01
C ASP A 127 -16.89 -2.08 7.18
N THR A 128 -16.51 -1.75 5.95
CA THR A 128 -15.84 -2.67 5.01
C THR A 128 -14.47 -3.13 5.51
N VAL A 129 -13.74 -2.29 6.23
CA VAL A 129 -12.43 -2.67 6.83
C VAL A 129 -12.64 -3.82 7.81
N ARG A 130 -13.63 -3.71 8.71
CA ARG A 130 -13.98 -4.78 9.63
C ARG A 130 -14.41 -6.05 8.88
N GLU A 131 -15.22 -5.90 7.82
CA GLU A 131 -15.67 -7.03 7.03
C GLU A 131 -14.49 -7.78 6.37
N LEU A 132 -13.58 -7.06 5.72
CA LEU A 132 -12.40 -7.64 5.07
C LEU A 132 -11.46 -8.29 6.08
N MET A 133 -11.16 -7.62 7.20
CA MET A 133 -10.30 -8.16 8.25
C MET A 133 -10.87 -9.39 8.96
N SER A 134 -12.19 -9.59 8.96
CA SER A 134 -12.85 -10.74 9.59
C SER A 134 -12.76 -12.04 8.81
N LYS A 135 -12.16 -12.03 7.61
CA LYS A 135 -12.07 -13.16 6.68
C LYS A 135 -10.66 -13.28 6.14
N ASP A 136 -10.27 -14.49 5.72
CA ASP A 136 -9.02 -14.67 4.98
C ASP A 136 -9.06 -13.89 3.67
N GLN A 137 -7.98 -13.18 3.37
CA GLN A 137 -7.81 -12.41 2.15
C GLN A 137 -6.58 -12.87 1.38
N PHE A 138 -6.55 -12.61 0.08
CA PHE A 138 -5.39 -12.85 -0.77
C PHE A 138 -5.04 -11.61 -1.58
N LEU A 139 -3.93 -10.97 -1.26
CA LEU A 139 -3.37 -9.86 -2.01
C LEU A 139 -2.59 -10.38 -3.22
N LYS A 140 -3.30 -10.54 -4.35
CA LYS A 140 -2.74 -11.10 -5.59
C LYS A 140 -1.50 -10.33 -6.07
N ALA A 141 -1.48 -9.02 -5.92
CA ALA A 141 -0.38 -8.16 -6.34
C ALA A 141 0.95 -8.52 -5.67
N PHE A 142 0.90 -9.04 -4.43
CA PHE A 142 2.06 -9.41 -3.64
C PHE A 142 2.15 -10.91 -3.38
N ASN A 143 1.27 -11.71 -4.04
CA ASN A 143 1.15 -13.16 -3.81
C ASN A 143 1.12 -13.50 -2.32
N LYS A 144 0.33 -12.77 -1.53
CA LYS A 144 0.33 -12.84 -0.07
C LYS A 144 -1.05 -13.21 0.48
N GLU A 145 -1.08 -14.27 1.29
CA GLU A 145 -2.23 -14.62 2.12
C GLU A 145 -2.24 -13.74 3.38
N ILE A 146 -3.40 -13.21 3.72
CA ILE A 146 -3.66 -12.44 4.93
C ILE A 146 -4.76 -13.19 5.68
N PRO A 147 -4.42 -13.90 6.76
CA PRO A 147 -5.43 -14.62 7.55
C PRO A 147 -6.40 -13.65 8.22
N ALA A 148 -7.61 -14.13 8.52
CA ALA A 148 -8.59 -13.40 9.30
C ALA A 148 -7.98 -12.91 10.62
N ALA A 149 -8.23 -11.65 10.96
CA ALA A 149 -7.74 -11.04 12.18
C ALA A 149 -8.42 -11.64 13.42
N SER A 150 -7.71 -11.68 14.53
CA SER A 150 -8.31 -12.05 15.82
C SER A 150 -9.39 -11.04 16.24
N TYR A 151 -10.35 -11.47 17.05
CA TYR A 151 -11.46 -10.60 17.46
C TYR A 151 -11.01 -9.26 18.07
N VAL A 152 -9.94 -9.29 18.86
CA VAL A 152 -9.39 -8.10 19.52
C VAL A 152 -8.73 -7.12 18.54
N ALA A 153 -8.33 -7.59 17.36
CA ALA A 153 -7.74 -6.77 16.30
C ALA A 153 -8.79 -6.14 15.38
N LEU A 154 -10.04 -6.63 15.44
CA LEU A 154 -11.11 -6.10 14.59
C LEU A 154 -11.60 -4.74 15.10
N PRO A 155 -11.91 -3.77 14.22
CA PRO A 155 -12.57 -2.53 14.60
C PRO A 155 -13.82 -2.80 15.45
N SER A 156 -13.84 -2.30 16.68
CA SER A 156 -14.98 -2.44 17.61
C SER A 156 -16.02 -1.32 17.43
N ILE A 157 -15.58 -0.20 16.83
CA ILE A 157 -16.45 0.88 16.36
C ILE A 157 -16.27 0.98 14.85
N THR A 158 -17.37 0.95 14.11
CA THR A 158 -17.34 1.14 12.67
C THR A 158 -18.06 2.42 12.24
N VAL A 159 -17.62 2.97 11.11
CA VAL A 159 -18.13 4.21 10.52
C VAL A 159 -18.58 3.91 9.10
N SER A 160 -19.85 4.22 8.78
CA SER A 160 -20.40 3.95 7.43
C SER A 160 -20.13 5.07 6.43
N ASP A 161 -20.15 6.34 6.87
CA ASP A 161 -19.90 7.51 6.02
C ASP A 161 -18.87 8.43 6.67
N SER A 162 -19.21 8.94 7.85
CA SER A 162 -18.33 9.85 8.57
C SER A 162 -18.58 9.84 10.06
N SER A 163 -17.56 10.23 10.81
CA SER A 163 -17.63 10.44 12.25
C SER A 163 -16.78 11.63 12.67
N THR A 164 -17.03 12.15 13.85
CA THR A 164 -16.24 13.26 14.40
C THR A 164 -15.85 12.93 15.83
N PHE A 165 -14.55 13.04 16.12
CA PHE A 165 -14.00 12.94 17.47
C PHE A 165 -13.63 14.33 17.95
N HIS A 166 -13.91 14.62 19.20
CA HIS A 166 -13.52 15.85 19.90
C HIS A 166 -12.59 15.46 21.04
N LEU A 167 -11.28 15.46 20.79
CA LEU A 167 -10.23 15.06 21.74
C LEU A 167 -9.03 15.99 21.55
N ASN A 168 -8.29 16.23 22.64
CA ASN A 168 -7.04 16.97 22.63
C ASN A 168 -7.16 18.36 22.00
N GLY A 169 -8.30 19.02 22.16
CA GLY A 169 -8.59 20.32 21.54
C GLY A 169 -8.76 20.28 20.03
N GLN A 170 -8.87 19.10 19.44
CA GLN A 170 -9.07 18.89 18.00
C GLN A 170 -10.48 18.41 17.68
N THR A 171 -11.04 18.93 16.60
CA THR A 171 -12.19 18.36 15.89
C THR A 171 -11.65 17.47 14.77
N MET A 172 -11.58 16.18 15.01
CA MET A 172 -11.07 15.20 14.04
C MET A 172 -12.22 14.62 13.24
N ARG A 173 -12.38 15.06 11.99
CA ARG A 173 -13.36 14.52 11.06
C ARG A 173 -12.78 13.31 10.35
N ILE A 174 -13.39 12.16 10.56
CA ILE A 174 -13.16 10.94 9.79
C ILE A 174 -14.17 10.94 8.65
N GLN A 175 -13.69 10.80 7.41
CA GLN A 175 -14.55 10.74 6.24
C GLN A 175 -14.20 9.52 5.40
N HIS A 176 -15.15 8.64 5.22
CA HIS A 176 -15.08 7.59 4.21
C HIS A 176 -15.20 8.20 2.81
N VAL A 177 -14.47 7.65 1.86
CA VAL A 177 -14.57 8.00 0.45
C VAL A 177 -15.12 6.83 -0.36
N ASN A 178 -15.76 7.12 -1.48
CA ASN A 178 -16.16 6.07 -2.43
C ASN A 178 -14.94 5.21 -2.79
N PRO A 179 -15.13 3.96 -3.25
CA PRO A 179 -14.03 3.07 -3.61
C PRO A 179 -12.91 3.80 -4.36
N ALA A 180 -11.72 3.81 -3.76
CA ALA A 180 -10.56 4.57 -4.24
C ALA A 180 -9.29 3.70 -4.26
N HIS A 181 -8.48 3.66 -3.18
CA HIS A 181 -7.37 2.73 -3.03
C HIS A 181 -7.89 1.30 -2.71
N THR A 182 -8.92 1.24 -1.85
CA THR A 182 -9.77 0.08 -1.56
C THR A 182 -11.23 0.53 -1.54
N ASN A 183 -12.16 -0.34 -1.12
CA ASN A 183 -13.56 0.03 -0.89
C ASN A 183 -13.85 0.44 0.57
N GLY A 184 -12.84 0.57 1.41
CA GLY A 184 -12.99 0.90 2.83
C GLY A 184 -12.17 2.11 3.27
N ASP A 185 -11.66 2.90 2.33
CA ASP A 185 -10.75 4.00 2.63
C ASP A 185 -11.41 5.13 3.40
N SER A 186 -10.67 5.69 4.35
CA SER A 186 -11.05 6.90 5.07
C SER A 186 -9.85 7.83 5.23
N TYR A 187 -10.08 9.13 5.22
CA TYR A 187 -9.10 10.12 5.64
C TYR A 187 -9.52 10.81 6.94
N VAL A 188 -8.56 11.43 7.62
CA VAL A 188 -8.79 12.18 8.86
C VAL A 188 -8.38 13.63 8.70
N HIS A 189 -9.29 14.56 8.99
CA HIS A 189 -9.01 15.99 9.02
C HIS A 189 -9.00 16.52 10.47
N PHE A 190 -7.81 16.89 10.97
CA PHE A 190 -7.59 17.60 12.22
C PHE A 190 -7.80 19.10 11.96
N LYS A 191 -9.02 19.60 12.26
CA LYS A 191 -9.45 20.91 11.76
C LYS A 191 -8.67 22.06 12.35
N GLU A 192 -8.47 22.10 13.69
CA GLU A 192 -7.79 23.19 14.38
C GLU A 192 -6.29 23.20 14.05
N ALA A 193 -5.69 22.03 13.89
CA ALA A 193 -4.30 21.90 13.46
C ALA A 193 -4.10 22.16 11.96
N ASN A 194 -5.17 22.14 11.16
CA ASN A 194 -5.14 22.21 9.70
C ASN A 194 -4.24 21.13 9.08
N ILE A 195 -4.45 19.88 9.52
CA ILE A 195 -3.69 18.71 9.09
C ILE A 195 -4.66 17.66 8.54
N ILE A 196 -4.31 17.03 7.42
CA ILE A 196 -5.09 15.92 6.83
C ILE A 196 -4.19 14.68 6.73
N HIS A 197 -4.64 13.57 7.32
CA HIS A 197 -4.04 12.25 7.11
C HIS A 197 -4.86 11.50 6.06
N THR A 198 -4.24 11.17 4.95
CA THR A 198 -4.96 10.66 3.78
C THR A 198 -5.03 9.13 3.70
N GLY A 199 -4.24 8.41 4.52
CA GLY A 199 -3.97 7.02 4.22
C GLY A 199 -3.47 6.85 2.78
N ASP A 200 -3.73 5.71 2.18
CA ASP A 200 -3.24 5.33 0.84
C ASP A 200 -4.03 5.95 -0.32
N LEU A 201 -4.85 6.97 -0.04
CA LEU A 201 -5.37 7.87 -1.07
C LEU A 201 -4.25 8.73 -1.69
N TYR A 202 -3.12 8.90 -0.97
CA TYR A 202 -1.98 9.66 -1.43
C TYR A 202 -0.64 8.99 -1.12
N PHE A 203 0.17 8.80 -2.18
CA PHE A 203 1.55 8.33 -2.15
C PHE A 203 2.46 9.48 -2.58
N SER A 204 3.11 10.14 -1.62
CA SER A 204 3.94 11.33 -1.91
C SER A 204 5.19 10.95 -2.69
N GLY A 205 5.31 11.51 -3.91
CA GLY A 205 6.48 11.36 -4.78
C GLY A 205 6.62 10.01 -5.49
N MET A 206 5.56 9.18 -5.54
CA MET A 206 5.60 7.87 -6.19
C MET A 206 4.24 7.43 -6.75
N TYR A 207 4.24 6.45 -7.66
CA TYR A 207 3.02 5.80 -8.11
C TYR A 207 2.34 5.04 -6.97
N PRO A 208 0.99 5.08 -6.88
CA PRO A 208 0.25 4.33 -5.86
C PRO A 208 0.08 2.86 -6.23
N PHE A 209 -0.13 2.04 -5.21
CA PHE A 209 -0.87 0.81 -5.36
C PHE A 209 -2.38 1.12 -5.32
N ILE A 210 -3.18 0.45 -6.15
CA ILE A 210 -4.66 0.50 -6.13
C ILE A 210 -5.14 -0.94 -6.13
N ASP A 211 -5.88 -1.31 -5.09
CA ASP A 211 -6.35 -2.68 -4.88
C ASP A 211 -7.68 -2.93 -5.59
N ALA A 212 -7.62 -3.11 -6.92
CA ALA A 212 -8.80 -3.35 -7.74
C ALA A 212 -9.63 -4.56 -7.28
N ARG A 213 -8.98 -5.59 -6.70
CA ARG A 213 -9.70 -6.78 -6.21
C ARG A 213 -10.60 -6.47 -5.01
N HIS A 214 -10.19 -5.53 -4.18
CA HIS A 214 -10.95 -5.08 -3.02
C HIS A 214 -11.60 -3.71 -3.28
N GLY A 215 -12.06 -3.49 -4.52
CA GLY A 215 -12.87 -2.35 -4.92
C GLY A 215 -12.09 -1.09 -5.29
N GLY A 216 -10.76 -1.14 -5.30
CA GLY A 216 -9.94 0.02 -5.67
C GLY A 216 -10.14 0.46 -7.13
N SER A 217 -10.14 1.77 -7.36
CA SER A 217 -10.35 2.40 -8.66
C SER A 217 -9.52 3.66 -8.82
N ILE A 218 -8.82 3.79 -9.97
CA ILE A 218 -8.05 5.01 -10.24
C ILE A 218 -8.93 6.25 -10.31
N ASP A 219 -10.14 6.14 -10.88
CA ASP A 219 -11.10 7.24 -10.93
C ASP A 219 -11.59 7.61 -9.51
N GLY A 220 -11.76 6.59 -8.66
CA GLY A 220 -12.09 6.80 -7.25
C GLY A 220 -10.98 7.51 -6.48
N VAL A 221 -9.70 7.13 -6.70
CA VAL A 221 -8.55 7.84 -6.09
C VAL A 221 -8.50 9.29 -6.56
N ILE A 222 -8.66 9.55 -7.86
CA ILE A 222 -8.69 10.93 -8.41
C ILE A 222 -9.79 11.74 -7.72
N LYS A 223 -11.00 11.18 -7.59
CA LYS A 223 -12.13 11.86 -6.94
C LYS A 223 -11.85 12.13 -5.45
N ALA A 224 -11.33 11.15 -4.73
CA ALA A 224 -10.96 11.33 -3.31
C ALA A 224 -9.90 12.40 -3.12
N VAL A 225 -8.91 12.45 -4.02
CA VAL A 225 -7.88 13.50 -4.01
C VAL A 225 -8.50 14.87 -4.32
N ASP A 226 -9.44 14.98 -5.26
CA ASP A 226 -10.18 16.22 -5.54
C ASP A 226 -10.93 16.73 -4.30
N GLU A 227 -11.57 15.83 -3.53
CA GLU A 227 -12.25 16.17 -2.27
C GLU A 227 -11.25 16.73 -1.24
N ILE A 228 -10.09 16.08 -1.09
CA ILE A 228 -9.04 16.50 -0.13
C ILE A 228 -8.43 17.85 -0.57
N VAL A 229 -8.16 18.05 -1.85
CA VAL A 229 -7.64 19.32 -2.40
C VAL A 229 -8.62 20.47 -2.15
N ALA A 230 -9.94 20.21 -2.22
CA ALA A 230 -10.97 21.21 -1.94
C ALA A 230 -11.04 21.59 -0.44
N LEU A 231 -10.69 20.66 0.47
CA LEU A 231 -10.62 20.93 1.91
C LEU A 231 -9.33 21.66 2.30
N ALA A 232 -8.24 21.36 1.60
CA ALA A 232 -6.91 21.90 1.92
C ALA A 232 -6.76 23.37 1.47
N ASN A 233 -5.99 24.12 2.23
CA ASN A 233 -5.52 25.46 1.86
C ASN A 233 -3.99 25.51 1.77
N ASP A 234 -3.41 26.67 1.51
CA ASP A 234 -1.96 26.82 1.27
C ASP A 234 -1.08 26.51 2.53
N THR A 235 -1.67 26.47 3.72
CA THR A 235 -0.98 26.14 4.98
C THR A 235 -1.30 24.75 5.48
N THR A 236 -2.17 24.01 4.80
CA THR A 236 -2.54 22.63 5.19
C THR A 236 -1.34 21.70 5.07
N LYS A 237 -1.02 21.01 6.15
CA LYS A 237 -0.05 19.91 6.15
C LYS A 237 -0.76 18.61 5.82
N ILE A 238 -0.15 17.78 4.96
CA ILE A 238 -0.76 16.52 4.53
C ILE A 238 0.17 15.38 4.91
N ILE A 239 -0.34 14.44 5.72
CA ILE A 239 0.29 13.17 6.02
C ILE A 239 -0.19 12.17 4.95
N PRO A 240 0.66 11.79 3.98
CA PRO A 240 0.31 10.75 2.99
C PRO A 240 0.36 9.36 3.64
N GLY A 241 -0.27 8.37 3.04
CA GLY A 241 -0.09 6.97 3.46
C GLY A 241 1.37 6.54 3.35
N HIS A 242 2.04 6.94 2.29
CA HIS A 242 3.46 6.65 2.04
C HIS A 242 4.22 7.88 1.54
N GLY A 243 5.50 7.93 1.87
CA GLY A 243 6.40 9.01 1.44
C GLY A 243 6.57 10.12 2.50
N PRO A 244 7.21 11.23 2.14
CA PRO A 244 7.39 12.37 3.04
C PRO A 244 6.09 13.15 3.29
N MET A 245 6.04 13.90 4.40
CA MET A 245 4.99 14.90 4.63
C MET A 245 4.88 15.84 3.43
N SER A 246 3.66 16.27 3.13
CA SER A 246 3.33 16.98 1.92
C SER A 246 2.41 18.18 2.19
N ASN A 247 1.95 18.80 1.10
CA ASN A 247 1.11 19.98 1.10
C ASN A 247 0.10 19.93 -0.08
N ARG A 248 -0.76 20.93 -0.13
CA ARG A 248 -1.81 21.02 -1.16
C ARG A 248 -1.24 21.04 -2.60
N VAL A 249 -0.12 21.74 -2.83
CA VAL A 249 0.46 21.86 -4.19
C VAL A 249 1.00 20.52 -4.68
N GLU A 250 1.70 19.80 -3.81
CA GLU A 250 2.22 18.47 -4.15
C GLU A 250 1.09 17.45 -4.36
N LEU A 251 0.01 17.53 -3.55
CA LEU A 251 -1.17 16.70 -3.75
C LEU A 251 -1.87 17.00 -5.08
N MET A 252 -1.93 18.25 -5.50
CA MET A 252 -2.44 18.62 -6.84
C MET A 252 -1.57 18.03 -7.95
N GLY A 253 -0.24 18.08 -7.83
CA GLY A 253 0.66 17.42 -8.77
C GLY A 253 0.47 15.90 -8.84
N TYR A 254 0.21 15.25 -7.71
CA TYR A 254 -0.15 13.83 -7.67
C TYR A 254 -1.47 13.55 -8.41
N ARG A 255 -2.48 14.38 -8.20
CA ARG A 255 -3.77 14.32 -8.91
C ARG A 255 -3.60 14.44 -10.44
N GLU A 256 -2.76 15.37 -10.89
CA GLU A 256 -2.42 15.54 -12.31
C GLU A 256 -1.74 14.29 -12.88
N MET A 257 -0.78 13.72 -12.14
CA MET A 257 -0.12 12.46 -12.51
C MET A 257 -1.12 11.32 -12.66
N LEU A 258 -2.03 11.12 -11.69
CA LEU A 258 -3.06 10.07 -11.77
C LEU A 258 -3.94 10.23 -13.00
N THR A 259 -4.36 11.47 -13.29
CA THR A 259 -5.20 11.79 -14.46
C THR A 259 -4.46 11.47 -15.76
N ALA A 260 -3.21 11.95 -15.89
CA ALA A 260 -2.40 11.68 -17.08
C ALA A 260 -2.13 10.17 -17.27
N ALA A 261 -1.80 9.46 -16.18
CA ALA A 261 -1.55 8.01 -16.22
C ALA A 261 -2.82 7.25 -16.68
N ARG A 262 -3.98 7.58 -16.09
CA ARG A 262 -5.27 7.03 -16.49
C ARG A 262 -5.56 7.28 -17.97
N ASP A 263 -5.47 8.51 -18.42
CA ASP A 263 -5.85 8.91 -19.76
C ASP A 263 -4.93 8.32 -20.83
N ASN A 264 -3.62 8.25 -20.56
CA ASN A 264 -2.64 7.63 -21.45
C ASN A 264 -2.92 6.13 -21.63
N VAL A 265 -3.22 5.41 -20.54
CA VAL A 265 -3.57 3.98 -20.62
C VAL A 265 -4.93 3.80 -21.29
N LYS A 266 -5.93 4.62 -20.92
CA LYS A 266 -7.29 4.58 -21.46
C LYS A 266 -7.29 4.71 -22.98
N LYS A 267 -6.52 5.64 -23.53
CA LYS A 267 -6.39 5.83 -24.98
C LYS A 267 -6.00 4.55 -25.71
N LEU A 268 -5.11 3.75 -25.13
CA LEU A 268 -4.66 2.49 -25.74
C LEU A 268 -5.71 1.40 -25.57
N VAL A 269 -6.36 1.33 -24.40
CA VAL A 269 -7.45 0.37 -24.12
C VAL A 269 -8.63 0.62 -25.06
N ASP A 270 -9.05 1.88 -25.26
CA ASP A 270 -10.14 2.27 -26.17
C ASP A 270 -9.78 1.95 -27.64
N ALA A 271 -8.50 1.98 -28.01
CA ALA A 271 -8.00 1.52 -29.30
C ALA A 271 -7.92 -0.01 -29.45
N GLY A 272 -8.42 -0.77 -28.49
CA GLY A 272 -8.46 -2.24 -28.49
C GLY A 272 -7.12 -2.93 -28.25
N LYS A 273 -6.13 -2.23 -27.70
CA LYS A 273 -4.81 -2.79 -27.43
C LYS A 273 -4.88 -3.83 -26.30
N SER A 274 -4.11 -4.91 -26.44
CA SER A 274 -3.91 -5.90 -25.39
C SER A 274 -3.05 -5.32 -24.26
N GLU A 275 -3.06 -5.95 -23.06
CA GLU A 275 -2.18 -5.57 -21.96
C GLU A 275 -0.70 -5.55 -22.39
N ALA A 276 -0.27 -6.56 -23.15
CA ALA A 276 1.10 -6.64 -23.68
C ALA A 276 1.44 -5.46 -24.59
N ASP A 277 0.51 -5.05 -25.50
CA ASP A 277 0.70 -3.90 -26.38
C ASP A 277 0.76 -2.58 -25.59
N VAL A 278 -0.09 -2.44 -24.55
CA VAL A 278 -0.10 -1.26 -23.69
C VAL A 278 1.21 -1.13 -22.92
N LEU A 279 1.71 -2.23 -22.37
CA LEU A 279 3.01 -2.25 -21.69
C LEU A 279 4.17 -1.92 -22.62
N ALA A 280 4.16 -2.49 -23.85
CA ALA A 280 5.18 -2.20 -24.86
C ALA A 280 5.17 -0.73 -25.31
N ALA A 281 4.01 -0.08 -25.29
CA ALA A 281 3.86 1.34 -25.62
C ALA A 281 4.39 2.29 -24.54
N GLN A 282 4.70 1.82 -23.32
CA GLN A 282 5.23 2.59 -22.19
C GLN A 282 4.44 3.90 -21.93
N PRO A 283 3.12 3.84 -21.68
CA PRO A 283 2.26 5.03 -21.62
C PRO A 283 2.60 6.00 -20.49
N LEU A 284 3.44 5.61 -19.54
CA LEU A 284 3.86 6.42 -18.40
C LEU A 284 5.29 6.98 -18.53
N ALA A 285 5.94 6.85 -19.71
CA ALA A 285 7.35 7.22 -19.89
C ALA A 285 7.66 8.65 -19.41
N ASP A 286 6.83 9.63 -19.75
CA ASP A 286 7.00 11.04 -19.39
C ASP A 286 6.80 11.32 -17.88
N LEU A 287 6.17 10.41 -17.16
CA LEU A 287 5.89 10.53 -15.72
C LEU A 287 6.95 9.83 -14.85
N ASN A 288 7.70 8.90 -15.44
CA ASN A 288 8.58 7.99 -14.71
C ASN A 288 9.73 8.67 -13.98
N ALA A 289 10.26 9.78 -14.53
CA ALA A 289 11.37 10.50 -13.92
C ALA A 289 11.00 11.02 -12.51
N THR A 290 9.77 11.46 -12.33
CA THR A 290 9.27 11.98 -11.05
C THR A 290 8.66 10.90 -10.18
N TRP A 291 7.84 10.00 -10.75
CA TRP A 291 6.95 9.12 -9.99
C TRP A 291 7.35 7.63 -10.00
N GLY A 292 8.23 7.22 -10.93
CA GLY A 292 8.57 5.82 -11.17
C GLY A 292 9.63 5.22 -10.24
N ASN A 293 10.21 6.00 -9.32
CA ASN A 293 11.33 5.59 -8.49
C ASN A 293 10.91 4.88 -7.18
N GLY A 294 9.60 4.88 -6.85
CA GLY A 294 9.05 4.23 -5.67
C GLY A 294 9.02 2.70 -5.75
N PHE A 295 8.40 2.07 -4.77
CA PHE A 295 8.21 0.61 -4.75
C PHE A 295 7.27 0.15 -5.89
N MET A 296 6.28 0.96 -6.25
CA MET A 296 5.39 0.72 -7.38
C MET A 296 6.08 1.12 -8.68
N LYS A 297 6.47 0.12 -9.47
CA LYS A 297 7.16 0.37 -10.74
C LYS A 297 6.17 0.72 -11.86
N PRO A 298 6.60 1.52 -12.87
CA PRO A 298 5.74 1.98 -13.96
C PRO A 298 4.97 0.86 -14.67
N GLU A 299 5.63 -0.26 -14.95
CA GLU A 299 4.99 -1.41 -15.59
C GLU A 299 3.85 -1.97 -14.73
N PHE A 300 4.09 -2.11 -13.42
CA PHE A 300 3.08 -2.66 -12.53
C PHE A 300 1.90 -1.71 -12.35
N PHE A 301 2.16 -0.39 -12.23
CA PHE A 301 1.10 0.60 -12.16
C PHE A 301 0.28 0.66 -13.46
N THR A 302 0.94 0.52 -14.63
CA THR A 302 0.24 0.40 -15.92
C THR A 302 -0.70 -0.80 -15.93
N LYS A 303 -0.28 -1.97 -15.43
CA LYS A 303 -1.12 -3.18 -15.32
C LYS A 303 -2.35 -2.94 -14.42
N ILE A 304 -2.17 -2.26 -13.29
CA ILE A 304 -3.27 -1.90 -12.40
C ILE A 304 -4.29 -1.04 -13.12
N ILE A 305 -3.85 0.03 -13.81
CA ILE A 305 -4.75 0.92 -14.55
C ILE A 305 -5.46 0.16 -15.67
N TYR A 306 -4.72 -0.66 -16.44
CA TYR A 306 -5.32 -1.49 -17.50
C TYR A 306 -6.42 -2.41 -16.95
N ALA A 307 -6.15 -3.09 -15.84
CA ALA A 307 -7.13 -3.96 -15.19
C ALA A 307 -8.38 -3.19 -14.73
N ASN A 308 -8.21 -2.00 -14.15
CA ASN A 308 -9.33 -1.13 -13.73
C ASN A 308 -10.26 -0.75 -14.90
N MET A 309 -9.74 -0.67 -16.12
CA MET A 309 -10.54 -0.29 -17.30
C MET A 309 -11.27 -1.47 -17.96
N LYS A 310 -11.08 -2.68 -17.45
CA LYS A 310 -11.75 -3.91 -17.97
C LYS A 310 -12.83 -4.43 -17.03
N ILE A 311 -13.01 -3.80 -15.88
CA ILE A 311 -14.08 -4.05 -14.93
C ILE A 311 -15.30 -3.21 -15.32
#